data_fc396f487e27f7617d1ad758b1f2fbde
#
_entry.id   fc396f487e27f7617d1ad758b1f2fbde
#
_cell.length_a   1.000
_cell.length_b   1.000
_cell.length_c   1.000
_cell.angle_alpha   90.00
_cell.angle_beta   90.00
_cell.angle_gamma   90.00
#
_symmetry.space_group_name_H-M   'P 1'
#
loop_
_entity.id
_entity.type
_entity.pdbx_description
1 polymer ?
#
loop_
_entity_poly.entity_id
_entity_poly.type
_entity_poly.pdbx_seq_one_letter_code
_entity_poly.pdbx_strand_id
1 'polypeptide(L)'
;MHLAPTERQLQLRAELRMYFQDVVSGQDVPPGAGVMPGVRVRPAGDAAEQRRLLRRIGADGMLGLGWPVEYGGQGRGPDEQFVFFDEAYRAGVPVSMVTLNTVGPTLMKYGTEEQKNYFLPRILSGDLVFAIGYSEPEAGTDLAALRTRAVRDAGGGSRRGEAGSEGDWVIDGQKIFTSNAQNADWIWLACRTDPDAPRHQGISIILVPTDAPGFAWTPIETVGGLTTTATYYDGVRVPATNLVGEENGGWGLITNQLNHERVALAAIGMQAEEFYEAALAHARTPDPVTGRRPVDEPWVRSRLAEAYARLAATRLLNWRLVGDVGAGSLAPGEASGVKFAGTESAVEVYRMCQEITGEAGMIRGGSPGSFGDGELERMNRAAQINTFGGGVSEVQREIVATMRLGMKSMKRGKR
;
A
#
# COMPACT_ATOMS: atom_id res chain seq x y z
N MET A 1 -2.17 20.18 -23.34
CA MET A 1 -2.85 19.48 -22.23
C MET A 1 -2.49 20.22 -20.97
N HIS A 2 -3.46 20.70 -20.21
CA HIS A 2 -3.23 21.35 -18.91
C HIS A 2 -3.66 20.36 -17.82
N LEU A 3 -2.70 19.87 -17.04
CA LEU A 3 -2.93 18.97 -15.92
C LEU A 3 -2.68 19.76 -14.63
N ALA A 4 -3.74 20.21 -14.00
CA ALA A 4 -3.69 20.86 -12.70
C ALA A 4 -4.88 20.39 -11.86
N PRO A 5 -4.76 20.37 -10.51
CA PRO A 5 -5.90 20.13 -9.65
C PRO A 5 -7.02 21.13 -9.93
N THR A 6 -8.25 20.68 -9.93
CA THR A 6 -9.42 21.54 -9.99
C THR A 6 -9.58 22.31 -8.67
N GLU A 7 -10.35 23.38 -8.67
CA GLU A 7 -10.65 24.17 -7.48
C GLU A 7 -11.29 23.30 -6.38
N ARG A 8 -12.19 22.38 -6.76
CA ARG A 8 -12.82 21.40 -5.87
C ARG A 8 -11.80 20.45 -5.24
N GLN A 9 -10.82 19.97 -6.00
CA GLN A 9 -9.75 19.10 -5.48
C GLN A 9 -8.82 19.84 -4.52
N LEU A 10 -8.52 21.10 -4.79
CA LEU A 10 -7.74 21.97 -3.89
C LEU A 10 -8.51 22.24 -2.59
N GLN A 11 -9.80 22.51 -2.67
CA GLN A 11 -10.66 22.68 -1.50
C GLN A 11 -10.73 21.41 -0.67
N LEU A 12 -11.00 20.25 -1.30
CA LEU A 12 -11.03 18.95 -0.63
C LEU A 12 -9.70 18.63 0.06
N ARG A 13 -8.58 18.97 -0.59
CA ARG A 13 -7.24 18.80 -0.01
C ARG A 13 -7.09 19.61 1.28
N ALA A 14 -7.53 20.87 1.28
CA ALA A 14 -7.47 21.71 2.47
C ALA A 14 -8.38 21.18 3.59
N GLU A 15 -9.60 20.74 3.26
CA GLU A 15 -10.54 20.14 4.21
C GLU A 15 -9.97 18.86 4.83
N LEU A 16 -9.45 17.94 4.02
CA LEU A 16 -8.86 16.68 4.49
C LEU A 16 -7.61 16.92 5.32
N ARG A 17 -6.79 17.91 4.98
CA ARG A 17 -5.62 18.28 5.76
C ARG A 17 -6.00 18.73 7.18
N MET A 18 -6.99 19.60 7.30
CA MET A 18 -7.52 20.02 8.60
C MET A 18 -8.15 18.86 9.36
N TYR A 19 -8.95 18.03 8.68
CA TYR A 19 -9.58 16.86 9.24
C TYR A 19 -8.55 15.88 9.82
N PHE A 20 -7.55 15.49 9.03
CA PHE A 20 -6.53 14.57 9.52
C PHE A 20 -5.64 15.18 10.61
N GLN A 21 -5.40 16.48 10.58
CA GLN A 21 -4.72 17.17 11.68
C GLN A 21 -5.53 17.06 12.98
N ASP A 22 -6.84 17.21 12.93
CA ASP A 22 -7.72 17.03 14.09
C ASP A 22 -7.76 15.57 14.55
N VAL A 23 -7.90 14.61 13.63
CA VAL A 23 -7.88 13.17 13.94
C VAL A 23 -6.61 12.78 14.70
N VAL A 24 -5.47 13.37 14.36
CA VAL A 24 -4.17 13.03 14.96
C VAL A 24 -3.78 13.93 16.14
N SER A 25 -4.39 15.11 16.35
CA SER A 25 -4.03 16.05 17.41
C SER A 25 -4.39 15.59 18.84
N GLY A 26 -5.31 14.63 18.96
CA GLY A 26 -5.68 14.01 20.23
C GLY A 26 -4.69 12.96 20.76
N GLN A 27 -3.49 12.87 20.20
CA GLN A 27 -2.48 11.90 20.60
C GLN A 27 -1.32 12.61 21.29
N ASP A 28 -0.81 12.02 22.38
CA ASP A 28 0.37 12.50 23.08
C ASP A 28 1.58 12.44 22.15
N VAL A 29 1.91 13.58 21.54
CA VAL A 29 3.21 13.79 20.88
C VAL A 29 4.21 14.04 21.99
N PRO A 30 5.30 13.25 22.13
CA PRO A 30 6.30 13.51 23.15
C PRO A 30 6.81 14.96 23.07
N PRO A 31 6.94 15.68 24.19
CA PRO A 31 7.53 17.00 24.20
C PRO A 31 8.96 16.93 23.64
N GLY A 32 9.26 17.66 22.56
CA GLY A 32 10.59 17.69 21.96
C GLY A 32 10.72 17.00 20.60
N ALA A 33 9.69 16.34 20.09
CA ALA A 33 9.66 15.94 18.69
C ALA A 33 9.70 17.22 17.83
N GLY A 34 10.84 17.51 17.25
CA GLY A 34 11.06 18.68 16.39
C GLY A 34 10.14 18.60 15.18
N VAL A 35 9.00 19.28 15.28
CA VAL A 35 8.02 19.31 14.19
C VAL A 35 8.60 20.19 13.09
N MET A 36 9.14 19.55 12.06
CA MET A 36 9.36 20.26 10.80
C MET A 36 7.99 20.70 10.27
N PRO A 37 7.86 21.95 9.77
CA PRO A 37 6.62 22.36 9.11
C PRO A 37 6.29 21.37 7.99
N GLY A 38 5.19 20.64 8.12
CA GLY A 38 4.73 19.67 7.12
C GLY A 38 5.10 18.20 7.36
N VAL A 39 6.12 17.88 8.15
CA VAL A 39 6.51 16.49 8.42
C VAL A 39 6.16 16.13 9.87
N ARG A 40 5.13 15.34 10.05
CA ARG A 40 4.79 14.77 11.38
C ARG A 40 5.37 13.36 11.49
N VAL A 41 6.35 13.22 12.36
CA VAL A 41 6.80 11.93 12.82
C VAL A 41 5.69 11.29 13.64
N ARG A 42 5.26 10.11 13.25
CA ARG A 42 4.54 9.21 14.13
C ARG A 42 5.31 7.91 14.26
N PRO A 43 5.64 7.49 15.49
CA PRO A 43 5.78 6.07 15.75
C PRO A 43 4.47 5.43 15.24
N ALA A 44 4.56 4.34 14.52
CA ALA A 44 3.39 3.52 14.28
C ALA A 44 2.81 3.21 15.65
N GLY A 45 1.67 3.85 16.01
CA GLY A 45 0.98 3.60 17.26
C GLY A 45 0.73 2.11 17.42
N ASP A 46 0.47 1.64 18.62
CA ASP A 46 0.13 0.24 18.81
C ASP A 46 -1.13 -0.13 17.98
N ALA A 47 -1.37 -1.41 17.82
CA ALA A 47 -2.50 -1.92 17.03
C ALA A 47 -3.86 -1.38 17.50
N ALA A 48 -4.01 -1.19 18.83
CA ALA A 48 -5.23 -0.67 19.43
C ALA A 48 -5.47 0.79 19.06
N GLU A 49 -4.41 1.59 19.06
CA GLU A 49 -4.49 2.99 18.63
C GLU A 49 -4.81 3.12 17.14
N GLN A 50 -4.15 2.34 16.29
CA GLN A 50 -4.44 2.30 14.85
C GLN A 50 -5.91 1.94 14.60
N ARG A 51 -6.44 0.94 15.30
CA ARG A 51 -7.84 0.52 15.20
C ARG A 51 -8.79 1.62 15.66
N ARG A 52 -8.49 2.32 16.77
CA ARG A 52 -9.28 3.45 17.24
C ARG A 52 -9.37 4.57 16.22
N LEU A 53 -8.24 4.91 15.57
CA LEU A 53 -8.23 5.92 14.50
C LEU A 53 -9.07 5.51 13.29
N LEU A 54 -8.93 4.25 12.84
CA LEU A 54 -9.73 3.75 11.72
C LEU A 54 -11.22 3.80 12.02
N ARG A 55 -11.63 3.40 13.24
CA ARG A 55 -13.04 3.48 13.67
C ARG A 55 -13.56 4.91 13.72
N ARG A 56 -12.74 5.86 14.18
CA ARG A 56 -13.11 7.28 14.16
C ARG A 56 -13.34 7.74 12.72
N ILE A 57 -12.39 7.49 11.81
CA ILE A 57 -12.49 7.87 10.39
C ILE A 57 -13.69 7.18 9.73
N GLY A 58 -13.97 5.93 10.10
CA GLY A 58 -15.14 5.18 9.65
C GLY A 58 -16.45 5.79 10.14
N ALA A 59 -16.53 6.15 11.42
CA ALA A 59 -17.71 6.80 12.02
C ALA A 59 -18.01 8.17 11.37
N ASP A 60 -16.97 8.88 10.95
CA ASP A 60 -17.07 10.13 10.19
C ASP A 60 -17.42 9.92 8.71
N GLY A 61 -17.58 8.64 8.26
CA GLY A 61 -17.91 8.24 6.89
C GLY A 61 -16.78 8.44 5.89
N MET A 62 -15.57 8.77 6.33
CA MET A 62 -14.46 9.16 5.46
C MET A 62 -13.75 7.97 4.81
N LEU A 63 -13.81 6.75 5.39
CA LEU A 63 -13.25 5.54 4.75
C LEU A 63 -13.98 5.18 3.45
N GLY A 64 -15.26 5.55 3.33
CA GLY A 64 -16.08 5.30 2.14
C GLY A 64 -16.07 6.40 1.09
N LEU A 65 -15.15 7.37 1.16
CA LEU A 65 -15.19 8.57 0.29
C LEU A 65 -15.30 8.22 -1.20
N GLY A 66 -14.50 7.31 -1.71
CA GLY A 66 -14.51 6.92 -3.14
C GLY A 66 -15.41 5.71 -3.45
N TRP A 67 -16.07 5.10 -2.44
CA TRP A 67 -16.89 3.93 -2.67
C TRP A 67 -18.29 4.29 -3.19
N PRO A 68 -18.93 3.41 -3.98
CA PRO A 68 -20.31 3.62 -4.44
C PRO A 68 -21.29 3.79 -3.28
N VAL A 69 -22.30 4.63 -3.48
CA VAL A 69 -23.34 4.91 -2.47
C VAL A 69 -24.12 3.65 -2.09
N GLU A 70 -24.34 2.75 -3.03
CA GLU A 70 -25.04 1.46 -2.81
C GLU A 70 -24.34 0.54 -1.80
N TYR A 71 -23.02 0.74 -1.61
CA TYR A 71 -22.22 0.01 -0.61
C TYR A 71 -21.89 0.85 0.63
N GLY A 72 -22.59 1.97 0.83
CA GLY A 72 -22.40 2.84 1.98
C GLY A 72 -21.30 3.89 1.83
N GLY A 73 -20.76 4.05 0.63
CA GLY A 73 -19.77 5.09 0.33
C GLY A 73 -20.39 6.44 -0.02
N GLN A 74 -19.53 7.44 -0.29
CA GLN A 74 -19.96 8.78 -0.67
C GLN A 74 -20.10 8.97 -2.20
N GLY A 75 -19.71 7.99 -3.01
CA GLY A 75 -19.81 8.03 -4.47
C GLY A 75 -18.90 9.07 -5.13
N ARG A 76 -17.84 9.52 -4.45
CA ARG A 76 -16.88 10.47 -5.01
C ARG A 76 -15.94 9.78 -6.00
N GLY A 77 -15.38 10.54 -6.92
CA GLY A 77 -14.52 10.00 -7.98
C GLY A 77 -13.16 9.48 -7.50
N PRO A 78 -12.44 8.75 -8.36
CA PRO A 78 -11.08 8.26 -8.07
C PRO A 78 -10.08 9.38 -7.77
N ASP A 79 -10.30 10.56 -8.33
CA ASP A 79 -9.50 11.76 -8.11
C ASP A 79 -9.63 12.28 -6.67
N GLU A 80 -10.84 12.31 -6.13
CA GLU A 80 -11.07 12.71 -4.74
C GLU A 80 -10.56 11.63 -3.77
N GLN A 81 -10.69 10.35 -4.12
CA GLN A 81 -10.11 9.26 -3.34
C GLN A 81 -8.57 9.30 -3.34
N PHE A 82 -7.95 9.69 -4.46
CA PHE A 82 -6.51 9.93 -4.51
C PHE A 82 -6.08 11.04 -3.54
N VAL A 83 -6.82 12.17 -3.51
CA VAL A 83 -6.56 13.27 -2.57
C VAL A 83 -6.70 12.80 -1.12
N PHE A 84 -7.70 11.96 -0.82
CA PHE A 84 -7.89 11.37 0.51
C PHE A 84 -6.67 10.56 0.95
N PHE A 85 -6.17 9.64 0.11
CA PHE A 85 -5.00 8.83 0.46
C PHE A 85 -3.73 9.69 0.59
N ASP A 86 -3.53 10.66 -0.30
CA ASP A 86 -2.38 11.55 -0.26
C ASP A 86 -2.33 12.32 1.07
N GLU A 87 -3.43 12.95 1.50
CA GLU A 87 -3.47 13.68 2.77
C GLU A 87 -3.45 12.75 4.00
N ALA A 88 -4.05 11.56 3.94
CA ALA A 88 -3.97 10.58 5.02
C ALA A 88 -2.53 10.11 5.26
N TYR A 89 -1.81 9.78 4.19
CA TYR A 89 -0.40 9.38 4.30
C TYR A 89 0.51 10.50 4.78
N ARG A 90 0.31 11.75 4.32
CA ARG A 90 1.03 12.93 4.81
C ARG A 90 0.79 13.15 6.31
N ALA A 91 -0.41 12.87 6.78
CA ALA A 91 -0.75 12.96 8.20
C ALA A 91 -0.29 11.75 9.03
N GLY A 92 0.28 10.71 8.41
CA GLY A 92 0.69 9.48 9.10
C GLY A 92 -0.47 8.63 9.61
N VAL A 93 -1.66 8.78 8.99
CA VAL A 93 -2.86 8.02 9.39
C VAL A 93 -2.79 6.59 8.82
N PRO A 94 -3.11 5.55 9.62
CA PRO A 94 -2.95 4.14 9.23
C PRO A 94 -4.10 3.65 8.34
N VAL A 95 -4.43 4.37 7.28
CA VAL A 95 -5.47 3.95 6.33
C VAL A 95 -4.97 2.77 5.49
N SER A 96 -5.66 1.65 5.55
CA SER A 96 -5.29 0.44 4.82
C SER A 96 -5.69 0.54 3.34
N MET A 97 -4.71 0.78 2.49
CA MET A 97 -4.88 0.70 1.04
C MET A 97 -5.36 -0.70 0.59
N VAL A 98 -4.79 -1.75 1.18
CA VAL A 98 -5.18 -3.15 0.89
C VAL A 98 -6.67 -3.34 1.12
N THR A 99 -7.17 -2.93 2.28
CA THR A 99 -8.57 -3.13 2.65
C THR A 99 -9.51 -2.28 1.80
N LEU A 100 -9.21 -0.98 1.65
CA LEU A 100 -10.12 -0.02 1.00
C LEU A 100 -10.05 -0.01 -0.53
N ASN A 101 -8.85 -0.17 -1.11
CA ASN A 101 -8.68 -0.06 -2.56
C ASN A 101 -8.50 -1.39 -3.28
N THR A 102 -8.21 -2.46 -2.52
CA THR A 102 -7.94 -3.76 -3.12
C THR A 102 -9.05 -4.74 -2.80
N VAL A 103 -9.23 -5.09 -1.52
CA VAL A 103 -10.20 -6.10 -1.09
C VAL A 103 -11.64 -5.62 -1.26
N GLY A 104 -11.98 -4.42 -0.75
CA GLY A 104 -13.33 -3.87 -0.84
C GLY A 104 -13.88 -3.84 -2.27
N PRO A 105 -13.22 -3.16 -3.22
CA PRO A 105 -13.66 -3.11 -4.62
C PRO A 105 -13.74 -4.49 -5.30
N THR A 106 -12.84 -5.42 -4.92
CA THR A 106 -12.89 -6.78 -5.47
C THR A 106 -14.08 -7.57 -4.92
N LEU A 107 -14.40 -7.42 -3.64
CA LEU A 107 -15.62 -8.00 -3.04
C LEU A 107 -16.89 -7.41 -3.66
N MET A 108 -16.95 -6.09 -3.91
CA MET A 108 -18.09 -5.46 -4.59
C MET A 108 -18.37 -6.12 -5.94
N LYS A 109 -17.31 -6.46 -6.69
CA LYS A 109 -17.41 -6.98 -8.05
C LYS A 109 -17.59 -8.49 -8.11
N TYR A 110 -16.94 -9.25 -7.25
CA TYR A 110 -16.83 -10.71 -7.35
C TYR A 110 -17.33 -11.46 -6.11
N GLY A 111 -17.59 -10.77 -5.01
CA GLY A 111 -18.12 -11.39 -3.79
C GLY A 111 -19.58 -11.79 -3.92
N THR A 112 -20.00 -12.81 -3.14
CA THR A 112 -21.42 -13.13 -2.98
C THR A 112 -22.14 -12.02 -2.21
N GLU A 113 -23.46 -12.00 -2.24
CA GLU A 113 -24.24 -11.01 -1.47
C GLU A 113 -24.01 -11.17 0.05
N GLU A 114 -23.83 -12.39 0.54
CA GLU A 114 -23.48 -12.65 1.94
C GLU A 114 -22.12 -12.06 2.28
N GLN A 115 -21.12 -12.24 1.42
CA GLN A 115 -19.79 -11.66 1.60
C GLN A 115 -19.86 -10.14 1.59
N LYS A 116 -20.56 -9.53 0.63
CA LYS A 116 -20.73 -8.07 0.56
C LYS A 116 -21.39 -7.52 1.82
N ASN A 117 -22.50 -8.12 2.23
CA ASN A 117 -23.28 -7.70 3.41
C ASN A 117 -22.49 -7.86 4.73
N TYR A 118 -21.61 -8.85 4.80
CA TYR A 118 -20.76 -9.06 5.98
C TYR A 118 -19.56 -8.14 6.01
N PHE A 119 -18.77 -8.06 4.92
CA PHE A 119 -17.47 -7.42 4.92
C PHE A 119 -17.54 -5.92 4.66
N LEU A 120 -18.32 -5.45 3.67
CA LEU A 120 -18.24 -4.06 3.22
C LEU A 120 -18.62 -3.05 4.32
N PRO A 121 -19.70 -3.22 5.08
CA PRO A 121 -20.02 -2.30 6.18
C PRO A 121 -18.93 -2.28 7.27
N ARG A 122 -18.33 -3.43 7.58
CA ARG A 122 -17.28 -3.53 8.62
C ARG A 122 -15.95 -2.94 8.18
N ILE A 123 -15.66 -2.95 6.89
CA ILE A 123 -14.53 -2.24 6.30
C ILE A 123 -14.76 -0.73 6.45
N LEU A 124 -15.95 -0.23 6.11
CA LEU A 124 -16.27 1.19 6.17
C LEU A 124 -16.34 1.74 7.58
N SER A 125 -16.75 0.92 8.56
CA SER A 125 -16.72 1.31 9.97
C SER A 125 -15.31 1.31 10.59
N GLY A 126 -14.31 0.75 9.89
CA GLY A 126 -12.95 0.57 10.41
C GLY A 126 -12.81 -0.59 11.40
N ASP A 127 -13.84 -1.45 11.53
CA ASP A 127 -13.85 -2.61 12.41
C ASP A 127 -13.08 -3.80 11.84
N LEU A 128 -12.87 -3.82 10.52
CA LEU A 128 -12.27 -4.95 9.84
C LEU A 128 -11.13 -4.52 8.92
N VAL A 129 -9.99 -5.20 9.06
CA VAL A 129 -8.77 -4.97 8.27
C VAL A 129 -8.32 -6.28 7.63
N PHE A 130 -7.95 -6.21 6.36
CA PHE A 130 -7.37 -7.31 5.60
C PHE A 130 -5.86 -7.16 5.45
N ALA A 131 -5.18 -8.31 5.45
CA ALA A 131 -3.84 -8.44 4.88
C ALA A 131 -3.88 -9.37 3.65
N ILE A 132 -2.89 -9.23 2.75
CA ILE A 132 -2.80 -10.04 1.53
C ILE A 132 -1.74 -11.12 1.70
N GLY A 133 -2.14 -12.39 1.54
CA GLY A 133 -1.27 -13.55 1.52
C GLY A 133 -1.02 -14.03 0.09
N TYR A 134 -0.05 -13.43 -0.61
CA TYR A 134 0.30 -13.78 -1.99
C TYR A 134 1.65 -14.48 -2.09
N SER A 135 2.72 -13.77 -1.74
CA SER A 135 4.10 -14.22 -1.90
C SER A 135 4.42 -15.43 -1.02
N GLU A 136 5.24 -16.33 -1.55
CA GLU A 136 5.82 -17.46 -0.83
C GLU A 136 7.35 -17.37 -0.88
N PRO A 137 8.10 -18.09 -0.03
CA PRO A 137 9.56 -18.07 -0.07
C PRO A 137 10.15 -18.35 -1.45
N GLU A 138 9.49 -19.19 -2.26
CA GLU A 138 9.91 -19.56 -3.61
C GLU A 138 9.06 -18.94 -4.73
N ALA A 139 8.02 -18.17 -4.41
CA ALA A 139 7.08 -17.59 -5.36
C ALA A 139 6.76 -16.12 -5.03
N GLY A 140 7.67 -15.22 -5.34
CA GLY A 140 7.48 -13.77 -5.22
C GLY A 140 7.16 -13.13 -6.57
N THR A 141 8.19 -12.80 -7.35
CA THR A 141 8.03 -12.23 -8.71
C THR A 141 7.25 -13.17 -9.65
N ASP A 142 7.50 -14.47 -9.53
CA ASP A 142 6.72 -15.51 -10.23
C ASP A 142 5.58 -16.00 -9.33
N LEU A 143 4.61 -15.13 -9.08
CA LEU A 143 3.49 -15.44 -8.19
C LEU A 143 2.69 -16.67 -8.65
N ALA A 144 2.59 -16.93 -9.95
CA ALA A 144 1.89 -18.08 -10.50
C ALA A 144 2.52 -19.44 -10.11
N ALA A 145 3.72 -19.43 -9.52
CA ALA A 145 4.38 -20.61 -8.99
C ALA A 145 4.00 -20.93 -7.53
N LEU A 146 3.04 -20.22 -6.93
CA LEU A 146 2.59 -20.43 -5.56
C LEU A 146 2.14 -21.89 -5.32
N ARG A 147 2.40 -22.39 -4.11
CA ARG A 147 2.19 -23.79 -3.70
C ARG A 147 1.28 -23.95 -2.49
N THR A 148 0.99 -22.90 -1.72
CA THR A 148 -0.02 -22.95 -0.65
C THR A 148 -1.29 -23.54 -1.24
N ARG A 149 -1.71 -24.71 -0.74
CA ARG A 149 -2.82 -25.46 -1.31
C ARG A 149 -4.09 -25.29 -0.49
N ALA A 150 -5.21 -25.38 -1.14
CA ALA A 150 -6.50 -25.52 -0.52
C ALA A 150 -7.23 -26.67 -1.20
N VAL A 151 -7.70 -27.63 -0.41
CA VAL A 151 -8.43 -28.80 -0.89
C VAL A 151 -9.81 -28.86 -0.24
N ARG A 152 -10.79 -29.40 -0.96
CA ARG A 152 -12.11 -29.64 -0.39
C ARG A 152 -12.05 -30.77 0.63
N ASP A 153 -12.69 -30.57 1.79
CA ASP A 153 -12.84 -31.64 2.77
C ASP A 153 -13.83 -32.68 2.23
N ALA A 154 -13.38 -33.92 2.16
CA ALA A 154 -14.20 -35.06 1.68
C ALA A 154 -15.17 -35.62 2.74
N GLY A 155 -15.33 -34.93 3.89
CA GLY A 155 -16.31 -35.35 4.92
C GLY A 155 -15.92 -36.56 5.77
N GLY A 156 -14.63 -36.93 5.81
CA GLY A 156 -14.18 -38.22 6.37
C GLY A 156 -13.12 -38.20 7.45
N GLY A 157 -12.90 -37.12 8.20
CA GLY A 157 -11.90 -37.23 9.27
C GLY A 157 -11.37 -35.91 9.82
N SER A 158 -11.83 -35.61 11.00
CA SER A 158 -11.25 -34.60 11.88
C SER A 158 -9.82 -34.98 12.28
N ARG A 159 -8.81 -34.31 11.71
CA ARG A 159 -7.53 -34.18 12.38
C ARG A 159 -7.61 -32.96 13.31
N ARG A 160 -7.84 -33.20 14.61
CA ARG A 160 -7.95 -32.22 15.70
C ARG A 160 -9.36 -31.75 16.12
N GLY A 161 -10.40 -32.61 16.13
CA GLY A 161 -11.54 -32.43 17.05
C GLY A 161 -12.61 -31.41 16.68
N GLU A 162 -12.57 -30.75 15.54
CA GLU A 162 -13.65 -29.91 15.03
C GLU A 162 -14.23 -30.50 13.75
N ALA A 163 -15.56 -30.73 13.74
CA ALA A 163 -16.27 -31.23 12.58
C ALA A 163 -16.42 -30.10 11.54
N GLY A 164 -15.61 -30.14 10.47
CA GLY A 164 -15.88 -29.33 9.27
C GLY A 164 -17.08 -29.92 8.53
N SER A 165 -17.82 -29.08 7.80
CA SER A 165 -18.85 -29.54 6.89
C SER A 165 -18.22 -30.07 5.60
N GLU A 166 -18.90 -31.04 4.96
CA GLU A 166 -18.48 -31.53 3.65
C GLU A 166 -18.36 -30.39 2.65
N GLY A 167 -17.23 -30.30 1.95
CA GLY A 167 -16.93 -29.24 0.98
C GLY A 167 -16.25 -28.01 1.54
N ASP A 168 -15.99 -27.91 2.84
CA ASP A 168 -15.14 -26.83 3.42
C ASP A 168 -13.72 -26.92 2.88
N TRP A 169 -12.98 -25.81 2.97
CA TRP A 169 -11.61 -25.77 2.55
C TRP A 169 -10.66 -26.16 3.68
N VAL A 170 -9.69 -27.00 3.37
CA VAL A 170 -8.54 -27.30 4.24
C VAL A 170 -7.30 -26.72 3.58
N ILE A 171 -6.62 -25.83 4.29
CA ILE A 171 -5.52 -25.02 3.75
C ILE A 171 -4.22 -25.40 4.44
N ASP A 172 -3.19 -25.71 3.62
CA ASP A 172 -1.84 -26.01 4.05
C ASP A 172 -0.81 -25.19 3.26
N GLY A 173 0.17 -24.61 3.94
CA GLY A 173 1.25 -23.89 3.31
C GLY A 173 1.76 -22.72 4.13
N GLN A 174 2.46 -21.82 3.46
CA GLN A 174 3.01 -20.62 4.10
C GLN A 174 3.06 -19.45 3.11
N LYS A 175 2.96 -18.24 3.65
CA LYS A 175 3.18 -17.01 2.91
C LYS A 175 4.27 -16.18 3.59
N ILE A 176 4.92 -15.32 2.82
CA ILE A 176 5.92 -14.38 3.33
C ILE A 176 5.59 -12.97 2.85
N PHE A 177 6.03 -11.98 3.60
CA PHE A 177 5.74 -10.57 3.32
C PHE A 177 4.23 -10.25 3.33
N THR A 178 3.48 -10.95 4.19
CA THR A 178 2.06 -10.67 4.46
C THR A 178 1.99 -9.47 5.41
N SER A 179 2.20 -8.28 4.86
CA SER A 179 2.33 -7.06 5.66
C SER A 179 1.06 -6.77 6.45
N ASN A 180 1.24 -6.42 7.73
CA ASN A 180 0.17 -6.12 8.68
C ASN A 180 -0.72 -7.33 9.08
N ALA A 181 -0.31 -8.59 8.83
CA ALA A 181 -1.11 -9.74 9.25
C ALA A 181 -1.28 -9.83 10.76
N GLN A 182 -0.32 -9.31 11.55
CA GLN A 182 -0.40 -9.25 13.02
C GLN A 182 -1.55 -8.37 13.55
N ASN A 183 -2.07 -7.45 12.73
CA ASN A 183 -3.15 -6.53 13.08
C ASN A 183 -4.41 -6.74 12.23
N ALA A 184 -4.35 -7.66 11.26
CA ALA A 184 -5.47 -7.97 10.37
C ALA A 184 -6.44 -8.95 11.02
N ASP A 185 -7.72 -8.82 10.68
CA ASP A 185 -8.78 -9.76 11.09
C ASP A 185 -8.92 -10.89 10.09
N TRP A 186 -8.56 -10.63 8.82
CA TRP A 186 -8.68 -11.59 7.72
C TRP A 186 -7.48 -11.53 6.79
N ILE A 187 -7.14 -12.70 6.25
CA ILE A 187 -6.17 -12.82 5.15
C ILE A 187 -6.92 -13.05 3.84
N TRP A 188 -6.66 -12.21 2.87
CA TRP A 188 -7.00 -12.39 1.47
C TRP A 188 -5.95 -13.30 0.85
N LEU A 189 -6.24 -14.61 0.81
CA LEU A 189 -5.25 -15.64 0.55
C LEU A 189 -5.36 -16.20 -0.87
N ALA A 190 -4.25 -16.17 -1.63
CA ALA A 190 -4.13 -16.91 -2.87
C ALA A 190 -3.66 -18.35 -2.61
N CYS A 191 -4.46 -19.32 -3.05
CA CYS A 191 -4.19 -20.75 -2.88
C CYS A 191 -4.19 -21.47 -4.22
N ARG A 192 -3.44 -22.59 -4.28
CA ARG A 192 -3.53 -23.59 -5.35
C ARG A 192 -4.68 -24.54 -5.03
N THR A 193 -5.76 -24.45 -5.79
CA THR A 193 -6.95 -25.32 -5.68
C THR A 193 -6.96 -26.45 -6.69
N ASP A 194 -6.26 -26.28 -7.83
CA ASP A 194 -6.01 -27.35 -8.81
C ASP A 194 -4.49 -27.42 -9.09
N PRO A 195 -3.80 -28.43 -8.55
CA PRO A 195 -2.35 -28.59 -8.73
C PRO A 195 -1.96 -29.05 -10.15
N ASP A 196 -2.88 -29.65 -10.90
CA ASP A 196 -2.63 -30.19 -12.24
C ASP A 196 -2.86 -29.17 -13.35
N ALA A 197 -3.53 -28.07 -13.01
CA ALA A 197 -3.81 -26.98 -13.94
C ALA A 197 -2.53 -26.19 -14.34
N PRO A 198 -2.50 -25.58 -15.54
CA PRO A 198 -1.43 -24.66 -15.93
C PRO A 198 -1.23 -23.54 -14.92
N ARG A 199 -0.01 -23.01 -14.82
CA ARG A 199 0.48 -22.09 -13.77
C ARG A 199 -0.49 -20.98 -13.32
N HIS A 200 -1.15 -20.29 -14.24
CA HIS A 200 -2.09 -19.19 -13.95
C HIS A 200 -3.53 -19.67 -13.72
N GLN A 201 -3.81 -20.93 -14.04
CA GLN A 201 -5.06 -21.60 -13.77
C GLN A 201 -4.93 -22.41 -12.48
N GLY A 202 -6.04 -22.80 -11.87
CA GLY A 202 -6.00 -23.56 -10.63
C GLY A 202 -5.59 -22.74 -9.39
N ILE A 203 -5.69 -21.41 -9.45
CA ILE A 203 -5.51 -20.50 -8.31
C ILE A 203 -6.87 -19.95 -7.91
N SER A 204 -7.17 -19.97 -6.62
CA SER A 204 -8.37 -19.36 -6.05
C SER A 204 -8.01 -18.35 -4.96
N ILE A 205 -8.94 -17.45 -4.65
CA ILE A 205 -8.85 -16.55 -3.51
C ILE A 205 -9.79 -17.04 -2.43
N ILE A 206 -9.26 -17.27 -1.24
CA ILE A 206 -10.01 -17.74 -0.08
C ILE A 206 -9.81 -16.79 1.08
N LEU A 207 -10.90 -16.43 1.76
CA LEU A 207 -10.88 -15.57 2.94
C LEU A 207 -10.58 -16.41 4.19
N VAL A 208 -9.49 -16.10 4.89
CA VAL A 208 -9.05 -16.83 6.08
C VAL A 208 -9.07 -15.90 7.28
N PRO A 209 -9.88 -16.17 8.33
CA PRO A 209 -9.82 -15.38 9.56
C PRO A 209 -8.50 -15.66 10.28
N THR A 210 -7.92 -14.61 10.89
CA THR A 210 -6.61 -14.71 11.55
C THR A 210 -6.66 -15.42 12.91
N ASP A 211 -7.86 -15.63 13.44
CA ASP A 211 -8.12 -16.44 14.65
C ASP A 211 -8.46 -17.91 14.34
N ALA A 212 -8.43 -18.32 13.05
CA ALA A 212 -8.72 -19.69 12.67
C ALA A 212 -7.69 -20.67 13.29
N PRO A 213 -8.14 -21.82 13.85
CA PRO A 213 -7.22 -22.86 14.30
C PRO A 213 -6.25 -23.31 13.19
N GLY A 214 -4.96 -23.39 13.52
CA GLY A 214 -3.90 -23.73 12.55
C GLY A 214 -3.31 -22.54 11.79
N PHE A 215 -3.87 -21.34 11.93
CA PHE A 215 -3.23 -20.10 11.47
C PHE A 215 -2.21 -19.61 12.48
N ALA A 216 -1.04 -19.23 12.01
CA ALA A 216 0.00 -18.59 12.81
C ALA A 216 0.80 -17.58 11.99
N TRP A 217 1.48 -16.67 12.65
CA TRP A 217 2.35 -15.70 12.00
C TRP A 217 3.64 -15.46 12.81
N THR A 218 4.69 -15.01 12.12
CA THR A 218 5.96 -14.59 12.72
C THR A 218 6.36 -13.23 12.16
N PRO A 219 6.76 -12.27 13.00
CA PRO A 219 7.17 -10.95 12.52
C PRO A 219 8.51 -11.03 11.77
N ILE A 220 8.64 -10.19 10.76
CA ILE A 220 9.87 -9.93 10.01
C ILE A 220 10.15 -8.44 10.12
N GLU A 221 11.16 -8.07 10.89
CA GLU A 221 11.61 -6.69 11.00
C GLU A 221 12.43 -6.30 9.78
N THR A 222 12.05 -5.22 9.12
CA THR A 222 12.74 -4.74 7.94
C THR A 222 13.70 -3.60 8.26
N VAL A 223 14.71 -3.42 7.42
CA VAL A 223 15.64 -2.26 7.52
C VAL A 223 14.89 -0.93 7.45
N GLY A 224 13.76 -0.87 6.75
CA GLY A 224 12.90 0.30 6.64
C GLY A 224 12.12 0.66 7.91
N GLY A 225 12.20 -0.17 8.96
CA GLY A 225 11.46 0.03 10.21
C GLY A 225 9.99 -0.39 10.16
N LEU A 226 9.54 -0.93 9.03
CA LEU A 226 8.22 -1.54 8.90
C LEU A 226 8.32 -3.04 9.25
N THR A 227 7.36 -3.56 10.01
CA THR A 227 7.25 -4.99 10.27
C THR A 227 6.33 -5.60 9.23
N THR A 228 6.80 -6.63 8.56
CA THR A 228 5.97 -7.54 7.76
C THR A 228 5.94 -8.91 8.45
N THR A 229 5.23 -9.89 7.89
CA THR A 229 5.08 -11.19 8.54
C THR A 229 5.28 -12.35 7.56
N ALA A 230 5.76 -13.47 8.10
CA ALA A 230 5.51 -14.79 7.55
C ALA A 230 4.23 -15.34 8.16
N THR A 231 3.36 -15.94 7.36
CA THR A 231 2.12 -16.56 7.82
C THR A 231 2.10 -18.04 7.46
N TYR A 232 1.55 -18.85 8.34
CA TYR A 232 1.55 -20.30 8.26
C TYR A 232 0.13 -20.83 8.36
N TYR A 233 -0.16 -21.86 7.58
CA TYR A 233 -1.44 -22.53 7.48
C TYR A 233 -1.20 -24.02 7.66
N ASP A 234 -1.61 -24.58 8.82
CA ASP A 234 -1.45 -26.00 9.18
C ASP A 234 -2.83 -26.61 9.35
N GLY A 235 -3.37 -27.13 8.26
CA GLY A 235 -4.71 -27.70 8.22
C GLY A 235 -5.80 -26.69 8.58
N VAL A 236 -5.62 -25.40 8.23
CA VAL A 236 -6.62 -24.35 8.49
C VAL A 236 -7.90 -24.67 7.76
N ARG A 237 -9.01 -24.74 8.52
CA ARG A 237 -10.34 -25.04 7.97
C ARG A 237 -11.16 -23.75 7.87
N VAL A 238 -11.75 -23.53 6.71
CA VAL A 238 -12.69 -22.43 6.48
C VAL A 238 -13.88 -22.89 5.65
N PRO A 239 -15.07 -22.30 5.84
CA PRO A 239 -16.27 -22.65 5.10
C PRO A 239 -16.08 -22.54 3.58
N ALA A 240 -16.80 -23.37 2.83
CA ALA A 240 -16.83 -23.31 1.37
C ALA A 240 -17.20 -21.91 0.85
N THR A 241 -18.01 -21.18 1.60
CA THR A 241 -18.48 -19.81 1.31
C THR A 241 -17.40 -18.74 1.41
N ASN A 242 -16.22 -19.08 1.94
CA ASN A 242 -15.07 -18.16 1.99
C ASN A 242 -14.33 -18.03 0.65
N LEU A 243 -14.69 -18.81 -0.35
CA LEU A 243 -14.19 -18.64 -1.73
C LEU A 243 -14.71 -17.32 -2.31
N VAL A 244 -13.86 -16.52 -2.89
CA VAL A 244 -14.22 -15.29 -3.60
C VAL A 244 -14.21 -15.53 -5.10
N GLY A 245 -15.34 -15.24 -5.75
CA GLY A 245 -15.52 -15.51 -7.18
C GLY A 245 -15.61 -17.00 -7.48
N GLU A 246 -15.11 -17.41 -8.64
CA GLU A 246 -15.13 -18.80 -9.08
C GLU A 246 -13.89 -19.56 -8.61
N GLU A 247 -14.06 -20.87 -8.33
CA GLU A 247 -12.94 -21.76 -8.07
C GLU A 247 -12.01 -21.82 -9.29
N ASN A 248 -10.70 -21.72 -9.03
CA ASN A 248 -9.66 -21.64 -10.06
C ASN A 248 -9.64 -20.33 -10.89
N GLY A 249 -10.52 -19.36 -10.57
CA GLY A 249 -10.61 -18.05 -11.20
C GLY A 249 -9.74 -16.95 -10.56
N GLY A 250 -8.99 -17.27 -9.50
CA GLY A 250 -8.28 -16.31 -8.66
C GLY A 250 -7.22 -15.47 -9.38
N TRP A 251 -6.60 -15.98 -10.45
CA TRP A 251 -5.64 -15.18 -11.22
C TRP A 251 -6.27 -13.92 -11.85
N GLY A 252 -7.50 -14.05 -12.34
CA GLY A 252 -8.27 -12.92 -12.86
C GLY A 252 -8.53 -11.86 -11.77
N LEU A 253 -8.82 -12.28 -10.53
CA LEU A 253 -9.02 -11.39 -9.40
C LEU A 253 -7.71 -10.67 -9.05
N ILE A 254 -6.58 -11.39 -8.94
CA ILE A 254 -5.25 -10.83 -8.63
C ILE A 254 -4.87 -9.76 -9.66
N THR A 255 -5.00 -10.03 -10.94
CA THR A 255 -4.62 -9.07 -11.99
C THR A 255 -5.51 -7.84 -12.02
N ASN A 256 -6.81 -8.00 -11.75
CA ASN A 256 -7.74 -6.87 -11.67
C ASN A 256 -7.47 -5.98 -10.44
N GLN A 257 -7.18 -6.59 -9.28
CA GLN A 257 -6.80 -5.88 -8.06
C GLN A 257 -5.60 -4.97 -8.24
N LEU A 258 -4.54 -5.46 -8.89
CA LEU A 258 -3.32 -4.69 -9.12
C LEU A 258 -3.58 -3.38 -9.90
N ASN A 259 -4.65 -3.28 -10.66
CA ASN A 259 -5.02 -2.05 -11.35
C ASN A 259 -5.62 -1.00 -10.38
N HIS A 260 -6.45 -1.42 -9.44
CA HIS A 260 -7.03 -0.52 -8.42
C HIS A 260 -6.00 -0.06 -7.38
N GLU A 261 -5.09 -0.93 -6.99
CA GLU A 261 -4.01 -0.62 -6.04
C GLU A 261 -3.09 0.51 -6.53
N ARG A 262 -2.88 0.63 -7.83
CA ARG A 262 -1.96 1.61 -8.42
C ARG A 262 -2.35 3.07 -8.18
N VAL A 263 -3.64 3.38 -8.03
CA VAL A 263 -4.09 4.74 -7.69
C VAL A 263 -3.61 5.15 -6.29
N ALA A 264 -3.72 4.25 -5.33
CA ALA A 264 -3.27 4.53 -3.97
C ALA A 264 -1.74 4.48 -3.83
N LEU A 265 -1.06 3.58 -4.59
CA LEU A 265 0.41 3.56 -4.66
C LEU A 265 0.99 4.87 -5.23
N ALA A 266 0.27 5.52 -6.16
CA ALA A 266 0.64 6.82 -6.68
C ALA A 266 0.69 7.89 -5.57
N ALA A 267 -0.23 7.84 -4.61
CA ALA A 267 -0.26 8.77 -3.48
C ALA A 267 0.94 8.60 -2.54
N ILE A 268 1.44 7.37 -2.34
CA ILE A 268 2.58 7.11 -1.45
C ILE A 268 3.85 7.86 -1.90
N GLY A 269 4.11 7.94 -3.22
CA GLY A 269 5.28 8.65 -3.75
C GLY A 269 5.23 10.18 -3.53
N MET A 270 4.05 10.73 -3.27
CA MET A 270 3.88 12.18 -3.07
C MET A 270 4.37 12.68 -1.71
N GLN A 271 4.54 11.80 -0.72
CA GLN A 271 5.10 12.19 0.59
C GLN A 271 6.50 12.81 0.47
N ALA A 272 7.28 12.46 -0.55
CA ALA A 272 8.61 13.02 -0.78
C ALA A 272 8.61 14.55 -0.98
N GLU A 273 7.47 15.16 -1.35
CA GLU A 273 7.34 16.61 -1.49
C GLU A 273 7.58 17.34 -0.16
N GLU A 274 7.09 16.80 0.95
CA GLU A 274 7.24 17.43 2.26
C GLU A 274 8.71 17.46 2.70
N PHE A 275 9.43 16.37 2.40
CA PHE A 275 10.87 16.30 2.69
C PHE A 275 11.69 17.23 1.78
N TYR A 276 11.27 17.39 0.52
CA TYR A 276 11.84 18.39 -0.36
C TYR A 276 11.64 19.82 0.17
N GLU A 277 10.43 20.19 0.56
CA GLU A 277 10.15 21.50 1.13
C GLU A 277 10.93 21.77 2.42
N ALA A 278 11.05 20.76 3.25
CA ALA A 278 11.85 20.83 4.47
C ALA A 278 13.36 21.00 4.16
N ALA A 279 13.89 20.24 3.21
CA ALA A 279 15.30 20.37 2.78
C ALA A 279 15.56 21.73 2.12
N LEU A 280 14.59 22.25 1.35
CA LEU A 280 14.66 23.59 0.76
C LEU A 280 14.67 24.70 1.83
N ALA A 281 13.81 24.57 2.85
CA ALA A 281 13.81 25.51 3.99
C ALA A 281 15.13 25.48 4.75
N HIS A 282 15.66 24.27 5.03
CA HIS A 282 16.99 24.10 5.62
C HIS A 282 18.09 24.76 4.77
N ALA A 283 18.09 24.49 3.46
CA ALA A 283 19.10 25.05 2.57
C ALA A 283 19.06 26.60 2.49
N ARG A 284 17.91 27.22 2.74
CA ARG A 284 17.77 28.69 2.79
C ARG A 284 18.14 29.30 4.14
N THR A 285 18.26 28.50 5.20
CA THR A 285 18.58 28.95 6.54
C THR A 285 20.10 29.15 6.64
N PRO A 286 20.62 30.31 7.12
CA PRO A 286 22.01 30.49 7.37
C PRO A 286 22.54 29.54 8.45
N ASP A 287 23.69 28.94 8.20
CA ASP A 287 24.42 28.17 9.20
C ASP A 287 24.80 29.10 10.39
N PRO A 288 24.51 28.71 11.63
CA PRO A 288 24.70 29.60 12.79
C PRO A 288 26.17 29.92 13.08
N VAL A 289 27.12 29.11 12.61
CA VAL A 289 28.57 29.29 12.84
C VAL A 289 29.19 30.08 11.71
N THR A 290 28.89 29.71 10.46
CA THR A 290 29.55 30.30 9.30
C THR A 290 28.79 31.45 8.65
N GLY A 291 27.47 31.58 8.94
CA GLY A 291 26.56 32.52 8.31
C GLY A 291 26.24 32.20 6.83
N ARG A 292 26.81 31.13 6.28
CA ARG A 292 26.54 30.71 4.88
C ARG A 292 25.24 29.92 4.79
N ARG A 293 24.56 30.08 3.68
CA ARG A 293 23.35 29.26 3.38
C ARG A 293 23.75 28.13 2.45
N PRO A 294 23.39 26.88 2.73
CA PRO A 294 23.65 25.77 1.81
C PRO A 294 23.15 26.03 0.37
N VAL A 295 22.05 26.75 0.20
CA VAL A 295 21.49 27.10 -1.13
C VAL A 295 22.42 27.99 -1.96
N ASP A 296 23.39 28.66 -1.38
CA ASP A 296 24.36 29.47 -2.12
C ASP A 296 25.41 28.60 -2.87
N GLU A 297 25.54 27.33 -2.48
CA GLU A 297 26.41 26.37 -3.15
C GLU A 297 25.75 25.87 -4.47
N PRO A 298 26.46 25.89 -5.60
CA PRO A 298 25.93 25.50 -6.90
C PRO A 298 25.39 24.07 -6.94
N TRP A 299 26.04 23.12 -6.27
CA TRP A 299 25.62 21.73 -6.24
C TRP A 299 24.29 21.55 -5.47
N VAL A 300 24.05 22.28 -4.38
CA VAL A 300 22.82 22.26 -3.62
C VAL A 300 21.66 22.75 -4.50
N ARG A 301 21.86 23.86 -5.24
CA ARG A 301 20.84 24.34 -6.20
C ARG A 301 20.54 23.31 -7.28
N SER A 302 21.56 22.64 -7.79
CA SER A 302 21.39 21.56 -8.78
C SER A 302 20.55 20.41 -8.24
N ARG A 303 20.84 19.95 -7.00
CA ARG A 303 20.07 18.89 -6.34
C ARG A 303 18.63 19.28 -6.07
N LEU A 304 18.39 20.49 -5.58
CA LEU A 304 17.05 21.03 -5.39
C LEU A 304 16.28 21.13 -6.71
N ALA A 305 16.90 21.59 -7.78
CA ALA A 305 16.25 21.67 -9.09
C ALA A 305 15.91 20.28 -9.65
N GLU A 306 16.80 19.32 -9.52
CA GLU A 306 16.54 17.94 -9.94
C GLU A 306 15.41 17.29 -9.13
N ALA A 307 15.45 17.42 -7.80
CA ALA A 307 14.39 16.90 -6.92
C ALA A 307 13.03 17.51 -7.27
N TYR A 308 12.96 18.83 -7.47
CA TYR A 308 11.76 19.52 -7.90
C TYR A 308 11.24 18.97 -9.24
N ALA A 309 12.10 18.83 -10.25
CA ALA A 309 11.71 18.32 -11.55
C ALA A 309 11.13 16.89 -11.49
N ARG A 310 11.75 16.01 -10.67
CA ARG A 310 11.25 14.64 -10.45
C ARG A 310 9.89 14.62 -9.77
N LEU A 311 9.70 15.44 -8.73
CA LEU A 311 8.43 15.57 -8.02
C LEU A 311 7.33 16.14 -8.91
N ALA A 312 7.64 17.19 -9.69
CA ALA A 312 6.69 17.78 -10.63
C ALA A 312 6.25 16.77 -11.71
N ALA A 313 7.19 16.00 -12.27
CA ALA A 313 6.89 14.95 -13.24
C ALA A 313 6.03 13.84 -12.62
N THR A 314 6.37 13.37 -11.42
CA THR A 314 5.59 12.35 -10.70
C THR A 314 4.17 12.82 -10.43
N ARG A 315 3.99 14.07 -10.00
CA ARG A 315 2.68 14.68 -9.76
C ARG A 315 1.81 14.68 -11.02
N LEU A 316 2.38 15.11 -12.16
CA LEU A 316 1.67 15.12 -13.43
C LEU A 316 1.28 13.71 -13.90
N LEU A 317 2.18 12.74 -13.75
CA LEU A 317 1.90 11.34 -14.07
C LEU A 317 0.79 10.77 -13.20
N ASN A 318 0.79 11.07 -11.90
CA ASN A 318 -0.27 10.64 -10.98
C ASN A 318 -1.63 11.24 -11.34
N TRP A 319 -1.70 12.53 -11.61
CA TRP A 319 -2.96 13.17 -12.04
C TRP A 319 -3.47 12.62 -13.37
N ARG A 320 -2.58 12.32 -14.30
CA ARG A 320 -2.96 11.64 -15.54
C ARG A 320 -3.52 10.25 -15.26
N LEU A 321 -2.83 9.43 -14.44
CA LEU A 321 -3.29 8.10 -14.06
C LEU A 321 -4.69 8.13 -13.45
N VAL A 322 -4.92 9.04 -12.50
CA VAL A 322 -6.21 9.21 -11.83
C VAL A 322 -7.30 9.62 -12.81
N GLY A 323 -7.00 10.51 -13.76
CA GLY A 323 -7.90 10.90 -14.84
C GLY A 323 -8.25 9.72 -15.76
N ASP A 324 -7.27 8.89 -16.14
CA ASP A 324 -7.47 7.70 -16.96
C ASP A 324 -8.33 6.65 -16.24
N VAL A 325 -8.16 6.49 -14.92
CA VAL A 325 -9.03 5.62 -14.09
C VAL A 325 -10.46 6.14 -14.08
N GLY A 326 -10.66 7.44 -13.85
CA GLY A 326 -11.99 8.06 -13.84
C GLY A 326 -12.72 7.97 -15.19
N ALA A 327 -11.97 7.98 -16.29
CA ALA A 327 -12.49 7.80 -17.65
C ALA A 327 -12.68 6.33 -18.05
N GLY A 328 -12.30 5.35 -17.21
CA GLY A 328 -12.32 3.93 -17.55
C GLY A 328 -11.34 3.54 -18.67
N SER A 329 -10.34 4.38 -18.96
CA SER A 329 -9.39 4.24 -20.08
C SER A 329 -7.99 3.80 -19.67
N LEU A 330 -7.80 3.37 -18.42
CA LEU A 330 -6.49 3.01 -17.89
C LEU A 330 -5.90 1.81 -18.64
N ALA A 331 -4.78 2.04 -19.33
CA ALA A 331 -4.01 0.98 -19.95
C ALA A 331 -2.99 0.38 -18.95
N PRO A 332 -2.78 -0.95 -18.93
CA PRO A 332 -1.86 -1.61 -18.02
C PRO A 332 -0.43 -1.05 -18.07
N GLY A 333 0.07 -0.74 -19.26
CA GLY A 333 1.40 -0.14 -19.44
C GLY A 333 1.54 1.24 -18.82
N GLU A 334 0.50 2.08 -18.85
CA GLU A 334 0.51 3.41 -18.25
C GLU A 334 0.64 3.35 -16.72
N ALA A 335 -0.19 2.54 -16.08
CA ALA A 335 -0.14 2.34 -14.64
C ALA A 335 1.21 1.80 -14.15
N SER A 336 1.79 0.85 -14.90
CA SER A 336 3.13 0.32 -14.62
C SER A 336 4.21 1.39 -14.75
N GLY A 337 4.09 2.27 -15.75
CA GLY A 337 4.99 3.40 -15.96
C GLY A 337 4.99 4.37 -14.78
N VAL A 338 3.81 4.75 -14.33
CA VAL A 338 3.65 5.65 -13.17
C VAL A 338 4.23 5.02 -11.90
N LYS A 339 3.96 3.73 -11.68
CA LYS A 339 4.45 3.00 -10.50
C LYS A 339 5.96 3.02 -10.41
N PHE A 340 6.70 2.51 -11.41
CA PHE A 340 8.15 2.43 -11.28
C PHE A 340 8.81 3.83 -11.32
N ALA A 341 8.34 4.74 -12.16
CA ALA A 341 8.89 6.09 -12.24
C ALA A 341 8.71 6.86 -10.93
N GLY A 342 7.51 6.78 -10.32
CA GLY A 342 7.21 7.47 -9.07
C GLY A 342 7.98 6.91 -7.88
N THR A 343 8.06 5.58 -7.73
CA THR A 343 8.74 4.94 -6.60
C THR A 343 10.25 5.14 -6.65
N GLU A 344 10.86 5.04 -7.83
CA GLU A 344 12.31 5.32 -7.99
C GLU A 344 12.61 6.80 -7.82
N SER A 345 11.75 7.70 -8.33
CA SER A 345 11.90 9.14 -8.11
C SER A 345 11.85 9.50 -6.63
N ALA A 346 10.95 8.89 -5.84
CA ALA A 346 10.87 9.13 -4.41
C ALA A 346 12.17 8.74 -3.68
N VAL A 347 12.75 7.57 -3.99
CA VAL A 347 14.03 7.12 -3.43
C VAL A 347 15.14 8.14 -3.74
N GLU A 348 15.25 8.60 -5.00
CA GLU A 348 16.26 9.59 -5.39
C GLU A 348 16.03 10.94 -4.71
N VAL A 349 14.77 11.38 -4.56
CA VAL A 349 14.45 12.64 -3.85
C VAL A 349 14.88 12.57 -2.38
N TYR A 350 14.56 11.48 -1.67
CA TYR A 350 14.99 11.31 -0.28
C TYR A 350 16.52 11.35 -0.17
N ARG A 351 17.24 10.69 -1.09
CA ARG A 351 18.70 10.71 -1.13
C ARG A 351 19.24 12.12 -1.36
N MET A 352 18.69 12.89 -2.32
CA MET A 352 19.09 14.29 -2.55
C MET A 352 18.80 15.16 -1.33
N CYS A 353 17.67 14.95 -0.64
CA CYS A 353 17.39 15.67 0.60
C CYS A 353 18.42 15.36 1.69
N GLN A 354 18.86 14.10 1.81
CA GLN A 354 19.94 13.73 2.75
C GLN A 354 21.26 14.36 2.39
N GLU A 355 21.65 14.40 1.09
CA GLU A 355 22.85 15.10 0.64
C GLU A 355 22.83 16.59 1.03
N ILE A 356 21.67 17.26 0.85
CA ILE A 356 21.50 18.67 1.16
C ILE A 356 21.57 18.96 2.67
N THR A 357 20.97 18.07 3.50
CA THR A 357 20.93 18.21 4.96
C THR A 357 22.20 17.68 5.64
N GLY A 358 23.08 17.03 4.88
CA GLY A 358 24.36 16.52 5.36
C GLY A 358 24.23 15.47 6.46
N GLU A 359 25.12 15.51 7.44
CA GLU A 359 25.18 14.53 8.53
C GLU A 359 23.86 14.44 9.30
N ALA A 360 23.18 15.57 9.53
CA ALA A 360 21.90 15.60 10.22
C ALA A 360 20.81 14.74 9.54
N GLY A 361 20.84 14.65 8.20
CA GLY A 361 19.91 13.82 7.42
C GLY A 361 20.17 12.32 7.51
N MET A 362 21.30 11.91 8.09
CA MET A 362 21.70 10.50 8.26
C MET A 362 21.47 9.98 9.69
N ILE A 363 21.11 10.86 10.61
CA ILE A 363 20.94 10.51 12.04
C ILE A 363 19.54 9.97 12.27
N ARG A 364 19.47 8.85 12.99
CA ARG A 364 18.18 8.22 13.38
C ARG A 364 17.41 9.07 14.36
N GLY A 365 16.09 8.92 14.32
CA GLY A 365 15.16 9.52 15.28
C GLY A 365 15.51 9.21 16.72
N GLY A 366 15.21 10.15 17.62
CA GLY A 366 15.57 10.09 19.03
C GLY A 366 17.05 10.40 19.33
N SER A 367 17.87 10.70 18.31
CA SER A 367 19.26 11.08 18.49
C SER A 367 19.43 12.59 18.34
N PRO A 368 20.26 13.26 19.19
CA PRO A 368 20.49 14.69 19.09
C PRO A 368 21.08 15.07 17.73
N GLY A 369 20.59 16.15 17.13
CA GLY A 369 21.06 16.66 15.84
C GLY A 369 20.47 16.01 14.61
N SER A 370 19.51 15.09 14.76
CA SER A 370 18.80 14.50 13.64
C SER A 370 17.92 15.53 12.93
N PHE A 371 17.91 15.48 11.59
CA PHE A 371 17.05 16.32 10.77
C PHE A 371 15.62 15.76 10.78
N GLY A 372 14.63 16.62 11.17
CA GLY A 372 13.24 16.22 11.24
C GLY A 372 13.00 15.02 12.16
N ASP A 373 13.68 14.97 13.30
CA ASP A 373 13.64 13.85 14.26
C ASP A 373 13.98 12.48 13.60
N GLY A 374 14.83 12.49 12.57
CA GLY A 374 15.28 11.28 11.84
C GLY A 374 14.30 10.72 10.84
N GLU A 375 13.17 11.41 10.57
CA GLU A 375 12.18 10.94 9.60
C GLU A 375 12.73 10.87 8.17
N LEU A 376 13.59 11.81 7.77
CA LEU A 376 14.24 11.75 6.46
C LEU A 376 15.09 10.49 6.31
N GLU A 377 15.85 10.14 7.33
CA GLU A 377 16.67 8.93 7.38
C GLU A 377 15.76 7.67 7.30
N ARG A 378 14.71 7.62 8.11
CA ARG A 378 13.75 6.53 8.12
C ARG A 378 13.05 6.36 6.78
N MET A 379 12.57 7.45 6.18
CA MET A 379 11.87 7.41 4.90
C MET A 379 12.78 7.01 3.74
N ASN A 380 14.03 7.40 3.74
CA ASN A 380 15.00 6.92 2.74
C ASN A 380 15.20 5.40 2.81
N ARG A 381 15.25 4.82 4.00
CA ARG A 381 15.29 3.35 4.16
C ARG A 381 13.97 2.69 3.79
N ALA A 382 12.86 3.25 4.25
CA ALA A 382 11.53 2.68 4.03
C ALA A 382 11.10 2.73 2.55
N ALA A 383 11.47 3.77 1.81
CA ALA A 383 11.06 3.94 0.41
C ALA A 383 11.57 2.82 -0.53
N GLN A 384 12.65 2.13 -0.16
CA GLN A 384 13.23 1.07 -0.97
C GLN A 384 12.23 -0.05 -1.30
N ILE A 385 11.37 -0.41 -0.35
CA ILE A 385 10.36 -1.48 -0.55
C ILE A 385 9.41 -1.17 -1.71
N ASN A 386 9.13 0.10 -1.97
CA ASN A 386 8.18 0.51 -3.00
C ASN A 386 8.67 0.20 -4.42
N THR A 387 9.99 -0.04 -4.62
CA THR A 387 10.54 -0.41 -5.92
C THR A 387 10.29 -1.87 -6.30
N PHE A 388 9.96 -2.74 -5.33
CA PHE A 388 9.69 -4.16 -5.56
C PHE A 388 8.35 -4.65 -5.00
N GLY A 389 7.80 -4.04 -3.95
CA GLY A 389 6.45 -4.31 -3.47
C GLY A 389 5.39 -3.95 -4.53
N GLY A 390 4.32 -4.75 -4.67
CA GLY A 390 3.30 -4.55 -5.71
C GLY A 390 3.82 -4.74 -7.15
N GLY A 391 4.88 -5.55 -7.33
CA GLY A 391 5.56 -5.83 -8.59
C GLY A 391 6.86 -5.04 -8.76
N VAL A 392 7.96 -5.79 -8.95
CA VAL A 392 9.32 -5.24 -9.08
C VAL A 392 9.44 -4.29 -10.28
N SER A 393 10.30 -3.28 -10.17
CA SER A 393 10.52 -2.26 -11.20
C SER A 393 10.86 -2.86 -12.57
N GLU A 394 11.60 -3.97 -12.61
CA GLU A 394 11.96 -4.68 -13.84
C GLU A 394 10.73 -5.24 -14.57
N VAL A 395 9.80 -5.86 -13.82
CA VAL A 395 8.54 -6.36 -14.38
C VAL A 395 7.66 -5.20 -14.83
N GLN A 396 7.61 -4.09 -14.07
CA GLN A 396 6.86 -2.91 -14.49
C GLN A 396 7.41 -2.33 -15.80
N ARG A 397 8.72 -2.27 -15.97
CA ARG A 397 9.36 -1.85 -17.23
C ARG A 397 9.05 -2.81 -18.37
N GLU A 398 9.04 -4.13 -18.13
CA GLU A 398 8.66 -5.11 -19.16
C GLU A 398 7.20 -4.95 -19.59
N ILE A 399 6.30 -4.68 -18.65
CA ILE A 399 4.89 -4.39 -18.97
C ILE A 399 4.78 -3.13 -19.83
N VAL A 400 5.49 -2.06 -19.52
CA VAL A 400 5.53 -0.85 -20.35
C VAL A 400 6.10 -1.15 -21.72
N ALA A 401 7.22 -1.84 -21.80
CA ALA A 401 7.85 -2.20 -23.07
C ALA A 401 6.91 -3.01 -23.99
N THR A 402 6.25 -4.01 -23.42
CA THR A 402 5.40 -4.92 -24.21
C THR A 402 4.01 -4.35 -24.48
N MET A 403 3.34 -3.82 -23.47
CA MET A 403 1.92 -3.43 -23.56
C MET A 403 1.72 -1.97 -24.01
N ARG A 404 2.70 -1.09 -23.74
CA ARG A 404 2.61 0.32 -24.13
C ARG A 404 3.40 0.65 -25.39
N LEU A 405 4.62 0.10 -25.51
CA LEU A 405 5.53 0.38 -26.62
C LEU A 405 5.47 -0.70 -27.73
N GLY A 406 4.71 -1.79 -27.54
CA GLY A 406 4.59 -2.86 -28.54
C GLY A 406 5.88 -3.64 -28.80
N MET A 407 6.86 -3.57 -27.88
CA MET A 407 8.10 -4.32 -28.01
C MET A 407 7.85 -5.82 -27.82
N LYS A 408 8.50 -6.66 -28.63
CA LYS A 408 8.38 -8.12 -28.48
C LYS A 408 9.08 -8.56 -27.19
N SER A 409 8.34 -9.26 -26.32
CA SER A 409 8.97 -9.94 -25.19
C SER A 409 9.96 -10.99 -25.70
N MET A 410 11.18 -11.00 -25.16
CA MET A 410 12.12 -12.07 -25.44
C MET A 410 11.56 -13.36 -24.87
N LYS A 411 11.25 -14.35 -25.72
CA LYS A 411 10.87 -15.69 -25.24
C LYS A 411 12.01 -16.21 -24.37
N ARG A 412 11.76 -16.32 -23.05
CA ARG A 412 12.66 -17.07 -22.18
C ARG A 412 12.76 -18.47 -22.76
N GLY A 413 13.97 -18.86 -23.19
CA GLY A 413 14.23 -20.21 -23.65
C GLY A 413 13.76 -21.20 -22.58
N LYS A 414 13.07 -22.26 -23.01
CA LYS A 414 12.72 -23.38 -22.12
C LYS A 414 14.02 -23.85 -21.45
N ARG A 415 14.20 -23.59 -20.16
CA ARG A 415 15.16 -24.30 -19.35
C ARG A 415 14.54 -25.59 -18.85
#